data_2ab08537e89824c0dd1fc384a5f70bf6
#
_entry.id   2ab08537e89824c0dd1fc384a5f70bf6
#
_cell.length_a   1.000
_cell.length_b   1.000
_cell.length_c   1.000
_cell.angle_alpha   90.00
_cell.angle_beta   90.00
_cell.angle_gamma   90.00
#
_symmetry.space_group_name_H-M   'P 1'
#
loop_
_entity.id
_entity.type
_entity.pdbx_description
1 polymer ?
#
loop_
_entity_poly.entity_id
_entity_poly.type
_entity_poly.pdbx_seq_one_letter_code
_entity_poly.pdbx_strand_id
1 'polypeptide(L)'
;MKTDLNVALVGCGRVAKKHAEVLKSNITGLRLKAVADKDSVKAKEMGKLFNVNSYEDMHQMMQAEHIDIVSVLTESGSHASIVLDLAKYKKHIIVEKPMALKLSDADLMIEECDKMGIRLFVVKQNRYNLPIIKLKEAINEKRLGKIFLGTVRVRWCRKQEYYDQDSWRGTWSMDGGVLTNQASHHIDMLLWMLGEVESVFGMASRAIADIQAEDTAVVNIKFKSGALGIVEATTATRPCDLEGSISVLGDKGTVEVGGFAMNKMKIWKFEEEYDSDKSVVNDFNENPPNVYGFGHKKFYENVFYSIKNNDSFLIDGLSGRKSLEVINAIYESIETGKKIDLGYSPKVNRLGY
;
A
#
# COMPACT_ATOMS: atom_id res chain seq x y z
N MET A 1 25.63 5.52 -22.11
CA MET A 1 25.21 4.96 -20.81
C MET A 1 23.85 4.31 -20.98
N LYS A 2 23.69 3.07 -20.53
CA LYS A 2 22.39 2.37 -20.59
C LYS A 2 21.39 3.16 -19.77
N THR A 3 20.41 3.78 -20.39
CA THR A 3 19.47 4.67 -19.72
C THR A 3 18.35 3.91 -19.01
N ASP A 4 18.01 2.73 -19.50
CA ASP A 4 16.84 1.96 -19.07
C ASP A 4 17.23 0.81 -18.11
N LEU A 5 16.40 0.58 -17.08
CA LEU A 5 16.48 -0.54 -16.15
C LEU A 5 15.42 -1.59 -16.51
N ASN A 6 15.83 -2.86 -16.53
CA ASN A 6 14.94 -3.98 -16.81
C ASN A 6 14.21 -4.43 -15.55
N VAL A 7 12.89 -4.49 -15.61
CA VAL A 7 12.01 -4.92 -14.51
C VAL A 7 11.44 -6.30 -14.83
N ALA A 8 11.53 -7.23 -13.88
CA ALA A 8 10.81 -8.49 -13.92
C ALA A 8 9.67 -8.51 -12.91
N LEU A 9 8.60 -9.24 -13.21
CA LEU A 9 7.48 -9.45 -12.29
C LEU A 9 7.46 -10.90 -11.80
N VAL A 10 7.32 -11.10 -10.51
CA VAL A 10 7.08 -12.41 -9.87
C VAL A 10 5.69 -12.41 -9.26
N GLY A 11 4.82 -13.31 -9.74
CA GLY A 11 3.38 -13.31 -9.55
C GLY A 11 2.65 -12.64 -10.72
N CYS A 12 1.77 -13.38 -11.39
CA CYS A 12 0.98 -12.95 -12.54
C CYS A 12 -0.52 -12.83 -12.20
N GLY A 13 -0.82 -12.45 -10.95
CA GLY A 13 -2.18 -12.22 -10.47
C GLY A 13 -2.79 -10.90 -10.97
N ARG A 14 -3.93 -10.50 -10.38
CA ARG A 14 -4.69 -9.30 -10.79
C ARG A 14 -3.85 -8.02 -10.80
N VAL A 15 -3.08 -7.77 -9.74
CA VAL A 15 -2.30 -6.54 -9.61
C VAL A 15 -1.13 -6.52 -10.60
N ALA A 16 -0.59 -7.68 -10.96
CA ALA A 16 0.52 -7.79 -11.90
C ALA A 16 0.19 -7.21 -13.27
N LYS A 17 -1.06 -7.39 -13.74
CA LYS A 17 -1.52 -6.78 -15.00
C LYS A 17 -1.39 -5.26 -14.94
N LYS A 18 -1.76 -4.61 -13.82
CA LYS A 18 -1.62 -3.17 -13.64
C LYS A 18 -0.16 -2.72 -13.68
N HIS A 19 0.74 -3.45 -13.01
CA HIS A 19 2.18 -3.17 -13.05
C HIS A 19 2.73 -3.31 -14.47
N ALA A 20 2.37 -4.37 -15.18
CA ALA A 20 2.80 -4.59 -16.57
C ALA A 20 2.29 -3.50 -17.52
N GLU A 21 1.01 -3.09 -17.40
CA GLU A 21 0.43 -1.98 -18.18
C GLU A 21 1.22 -0.68 -17.96
N VAL A 22 1.55 -0.37 -16.72
CA VAL A 22 2.31 0.83 -16.36
C VAL A 22 3.72 0.76 -16.95
N LEU A 23 4.43 -0.36 -16.81
CA LEU A 23 5.78 -0.54 -17.36
C LEU A 23 5.81 -0.53 -18.90
N LYS A 24 4.70 -0.89 -19.56
CA LYS A 24 4.54 -0.79 -21.02
C LYS A 24 4.08 0.58 -21.52
N SER A 25 3.59 1.45 -20.65
CA SER A 25 3.09 2.79 -21.01
C SER A 25 4.18 3.85 -21.21
N ASN A 26 5.38 3.48 -21.65
CA ASN A 26 6.52 4.36 -21.89
C ASN A 26 6.91 5.22 -20.66
N ILE A 27 7.09 4.57 -19.52
CA ILE A 27 7.80 5.20 -18.40
C ILE A 27 9.26 5.36 -18.81
N THR A 28 9.74 6.59 -18.78
CA THR A 28 11.13 6.87 -19.13
C THR A 28 12.08 6.07 -18.23
N GLY A 29 12.89 5.22 -18.86
CA GLY A 29 13.98 4.52 -18.19
C GLY A 29 13.64 3.19 -17.51
N LEU A 30 12.39 2.68 -17.58
CA LEU A 30 12.01 1.35 -17.11
C LEU A 30 11.40 0.49 -18.23
N ARG A 31 11.74 -0.81 -18.26
CA ARG A 31 11.21 -1.75 -19.24
C ARG A 31 10.77 -3.04 -18.58
N LEU A 32 9.55 -3.49 -18.86
CA LEU A 32 9.14 -4.85 -18.54
C LEU A 32 9.93 -5.84 -19.39
N LYS A 33 10.70 -6.71 -18.73
CA LYS A 33 11.62 -7.64 -19.38
C LYS A 33 11.11 -9.07 -19.40
N ALA A 34 10.59 -9.54 -18.26
CA ALA A 34 10.11 -10.91 -18.10
C ALA A 34 9.07 -11.00 -16.97
N VAL A 35 8.34 -12.10 -16.94
CA VAL A 35 7.38 -12.44 -15.89
C VAL A 35 7.56 -13.88 -15.43
N ALA A 36 7.30 -14.16 -14.15
CA ALA A 36 7.30 -15.51 -13.58
C ALA A 36 6.08 -15.74 -12.69
N ASP A 37 5.50 -16.94 -12.79
CA ASP A 37 4.46 -17.42 -11.88
C ASP A 37 4.52 -18.94 -11.79
N LYS A 38 4.37 -19.50 -10.57
CA LYS A 38 4.30 -20.96 -10.34
C LYS A 38 3.16 -21.64 -11.12
N ASP A 39 2.12 -20.87 -11.45
CA ASP A 39 1.08 -21.27 -12.41
C ASP A 39 1.56 -20.94 -13.85
N SER A 40 2.00 -21.96 -14.56
CA SER A 40 2.53 -21.81 -15.91
C SER A 40 1.51 -21.23 -16.91
N VAL A 41 0.21 -21.39 -16.67
CA VAL A 41 -0.84 -20.82 -17.51
C VAL A 41 -0.87 -19.30 -17.33
N LYS A 42 -0.92 -18.83 -16.09
CA LYS A 42 -0.88 -17.39 -15.78
C LYS A 42 0.40 -16.73 -16.32
N ALA A 43 1.55 -17.39 -16.15
CA ALA A 43 2.81 -16.89 -16.67
C ALA A 43 2.77 -16.73 -18.20
N LYS A 44 2.34 -17.76 -18.93
CA LYS A 44 2.25 -17.75 -20.41
C LYS A 44 1.24 -16.71 -20.91
N GLU A 45 0.07 -16.60 -20.30
CA GLU A 45 -0.93 -15.60 -20.66
C GLU A 45 -0.39 -14.17 -20.49
N MET A 46 0.26 -13.90 -19.36
CA MET A 46 0.88 -12.59 -19.09
C MET A 46 2.02 -12.29 -20.06
N GLY A 47 2.90 -13.28 -20.31
CA GLY A 47 3.99 -13.16 -21.27
C GLY A 47 3.50 -12.85 -22.70
N LYS A 48 2.46 -13.55 -23.14
CA LYS A 48 1.80 -13.31 -24.44
C LYS A 48 1.15 -11.93 -24.50
N LEU A 49 0.39 -11.55 -23.45
CA LEU A 49 -0.34 -10.28 -23.40
C LEU A 49 0.61 -9.07 -23.52
N PHE A 50 1.76 -9.13 -22.86
CA PHE A 50 2.72 -8.04 -22.82
C PHE A 50 3.94 -8.23 -23.73
N ASN A 51 3.96 -9.30 -24.52
CA ASN A 51 5.07 -9.65 -25.42
C ASN A 51 6.44 -9.61 -24.70
N VAL A 52 6.57 -10.46 -23.67
CA VAL A 52 7.79 -10.67 -22.88
C VAL A 52 7.97 -12.16 -22.57
N ASN A 53 9.19 -12.56 -22.22
CA ASN A 53 9.47 -13.92 -21.82
C ASN A 53 8.74 -14.28 -20.52
N SER A 54 8.23 -15.50 -20.42
CA SER A 54 7.52 -16.02 -19.27
C SER A 54 8.18 -17.30 -18.75
N TYR A 55 8.19 -17.43 -17.43
CA TYR A 55 8.84 -18.51 -16.70
C TYR A 55 7.90 -19.08 -15.65
N GLU A 56 8.01 -20.39 -15.40
CA GLU A 56 7.31 -21.04 -14.30
C GLU A 56 8.10 -20.89 -12.98
N ASP A 57 9.42 -20.78 -13.10
CA ASP A 57 10.36 -20.64 -11.98
C ASP A 57 11.05 -19.27 -12.01
N MET A 58 10.96 -18.52 -10.92
CA MET A 58 11.58 -17.20 -10.81
C MET A 58 13.10 -17.26 -10.85
N HIS A 59 13.72 -18.37 -10.40
CA HIS A 59 15.19 -18.51 -10.44
C HIS A 59 15.69 -18.74 -11.86
N GLN A 60 14.97 -19.53 -12.66
CA GLN A 60 15.26 -19.67 -14.09
C GLN A 60 15.17 -18.31 -14.80
N MET A 61 14.14 -17.51 -14.49
CA MET A 61 14.02 -16.16 -15.02
C MET A 61 15.22 -15.28 -14.64
N MET A 62 15.62 -15.31 -13.37
CA MET A 62 16.76 -14.50 -12.88
C MET A 62 18.10 -14.90 -13.47
N GLN A 63 18.27 -16.17 -13.86
CA GLN A 63 19.48 -16.69 -14.52
C GLN A 63 19.49 -16.40 -16.03
N ALA A 64 18.33 -16.48 -16.68
CA ALA A 64 18.21 -16.34 -18.13
C ALA A 64 18.17 -14.88 -18.60
N GLU A 65 17.68 -13.96 -17.76
CA GLU A 65 17.40 -12.60 -18.16
C GLU A 65 18.30 -11.58 -17.46
N HIS A 66 18.63 -10.52 -18.18
CA HIS A 66 19.29 -9.38 -17.55
C HIS A 66 18.27 -8.50 -16.85
N ILE A 67 18.16 -8.64 -15.52
CA ILE A 67 17.22 -7.93 -14.65
C ILE A 67 17.97 -6.95 -13.77
N ASP A 68 17.41 -5.78 -13.54
CA ASP A 68 17.90 -4.75 -12.63
C ASP A 68 16.99 -4.62 -11.40
N ILE A 69 15.68 -4.83 -11.59
CA ILE A 69 14.65 -4.71 -10.55
C ILE A 69 13.70 -5.90 -10.64
N VAL A 70 13.33 -6.49 -9.50
CA VAL A 70 12.29 -7.52 -9.41
C VAL A 70 11.10 -6.96 -8.61
N SER A 71 9.89 -7.06 -9.18
CA SER A 71 8.64 -6.73 -8.48
C SER A 71 7.96 -8.01 -8.00
N VAL A 72 7.80 -8.17 -6.69
CA VAL A 72 7.12 -9.29 -6.03
C VAL A 72 5.66 -8.91 -5.86
N LEU A 73 4.77 -9.62 -6.56
CA LEU A 73 3.34 -9.32 -6.74
C LEU A 73 2.47 -10.55 -6.43
N THR A 74 2.95 -11.42 -5.60
CA THR A 74 2.31 -12.68 -5.21
C THR A 74 1.25 -12.46 -4.13
N GLU A 75 0.75 -13.50 -3.51
CA GLU A 75 -0.10 -13.43 -2.32
C GLU A 75 0.67 -12.85 -1.13
N SER A 76 -0.03 -12.08 -0.28
CA SER A 76 0.59 -11.28 0.79
C SER A 76 1.46 -12.09 1.75
N GLY A 77 1.01 -13.30 2.13
CA GLY A 77 1.76 -14.17 3.05
C GLY A 77 3.06 -14.73 2.50
N SER A 78 3.26 -14.72 1.18
CA SER A 78 4.49 -15.20 0.53
C SER A 78 5.53 -14.11 0.25
N HIS A 79 5.18 -12.83 0.39
CA HIS A 79 6.07 -11.73 0.04
C HIS A 79 7.44 -11.84 0.71
N ALA A 80 7.47 -12.07 2.02
CA ALA A 80 8.72 -12.11 2.77
C ALA A 80 9.64 -13.24 2.31
N SER A 81 9.12 -14.46 2.18
CA SER A 81 9.93 -15.61 1.74
C SER A 81 10.50 -15.41 0.34
N ILE A 82 9.71 -14.84 -0.59
CA ILE A 82 10.15 -14.58 -1.96
C ILE A 82 11.18 -13.46 -2.00
N VAL A 83 11.00 -12.37 -1.25
CA VAL A 83 11.97 -11.27 -1.17
C VAL A 83 13.31 -11.78 -0.64
N LEU A 84 13.31 -12.55 0.46
CA LEU A 84 14.51 -13.12 1.05
C LEU A 84 15.23 -14.08 0.07
N ASP A 85 14.49 -14.90 -0.66
CA ASP A 85 15.06 -15.82 -1.63
C ASP A 85 15.63 -15.11 -2.88
N LEU A 86 15.03 -13.98 -3.27
CA LEU A 86 15.50 -13.18 -4.40
C LEU A 86 16.67 -12.26 -4.06
N ALA A 87 16.88 -11.90 -2.79
CA ALA A 87 17.94 -10.99 -2.36
C ALA A 87 19.36 -11.46 -2.77
N LYS A 88 19.58 -12.78 -2.84
CA LYS A 88 20.85 -13.40 -3.29
C LYS A 88 21.30 -12.97 -4.70
N TYR A 89 20.34 -12.56 -5.55
CA TYR A 89 20.66 -12.08 -6.92
C TYR A 89 21.17 -10.65 -6.95
N LYS A 90 21.17 -9.94 -5.81
CA LYS A 90 21.64 -8.55 -5.67
C LYS A 90 20.99 -7.59 -6.66
N LYS A 91 19.68 -7.76 -6.88
CA LYS A 91 18.85 -6.86 -7.69
C LYS A 91 17.95 -6.06 -6.76
N HIS A 92 17.61 -4.82 -7.12
CA HIS A 92 16.65 -4.05 -6.35
C HIS A 92 15.28 -4.74 -6.35
N ILE A 93 14.56 -4.63 -5.23
CA ILE A 93 13.28 -5.32 -5.06
C ILE A 93 12.17 -4.30 -4.83
N ILE A 94 11.08 -4.48 -5.54
CA ILE A 94 9.78 -3.87 -5.28
C ILE A 94 8.89 -4.96 -4.70
N VAL A 95 8.18 -4.68 -3.62
CA VAL A 95 7.20 -5.61 -3.05
C VAL A 95 5.83 -4.95 -2.93
N GLU A 96 4.77 -5.68 -3.32
CA GLU A 96 3.40 -5.22 -3.11
C GLU A 96 3.04 -5.15 -1.63
N LYS A 97 2.00 -4.36 -1.36
CA LYS A 97 1.46 -4.23 0.00
C LYS A 97 0.52 -5.41 0.35
N PRO A 98 0.47 -5.78 1.62
CA PRO A 98 1.40 -5.42 2.68
C PRO A 98 2.78 -6.01 2.42
N MET A 99 3.85 -5.33 2.81
CA MET A 99 5.20 -5.83 2.52
C MET A 99 5.47 -7.21 3.14
N ALA A 100 4.84 -7.47 4.26
CA ALA A 100 4.80 -8.74 4.98
C ALA A 100 3.54 -8.77 5.85
N LEU A 101 3.22 -9.91 6.45
CA LEU A 101 2.15 -10.03 7.45
C LEU A 101 2.71 -9.87 8.87
N LYS A 102 3.86 -10.47 9.15
CA LYS A 102 4.55 -10.36 10.45
C LYS A 102 5.57 -9.22 10.44
N LEU A 103 5.68 -8.52 11.55
CA LEU A 103 6.66 -7.46 11.71
C LEU A 103 8.09 -7.99 11.67
N SER A 104 8.34 -9.18 12.26
CA SER A 104 9.63 -9.88 12.19
C SER A 104 10.08 -10.17 10.77
N ASP A 105 9.15 -10.55 9.89
CA ASP A 105 9.44 -10.84 8.49
C ASP A 105 9.81 -9.57 7.74
N ALA A 106 9.14 -8.44 8.03
CA ALA A 106 9.48 -7.15 7.47
C ALA A 106 10.89 -6.70 7.90
N ASP A 107 11.26 -6.93 9.17
CA ASP A 107 12.59 -6.62 9.70
C ASP A 107 13.66 -7.46 8.99
N LEU A 108 13.44 -8.77 8.81
CA LEU A 108 14.34 -9.66 8.06
C LEU A 108 14.50 -9.25 6.59
N MET A 109 13.41 -8.84 5.93
CA MET A 109 13.47 -8.36 4.55
C MET A 109 14.35 -7.12 4.43
N ILE A 110 14.21 -6.15 5.34
CA ILE A 110 15.00 -4.92 5.36
C ILE A 110 16.47 -5.25 5.61
N GLU A 111 16.76 -6.03 6.67
CA GLU A 111 18.11 -6.44 7.03
C GLU A 111 18.83 -7.17 5.89
N GLU A 112 18.18 -8.13 5.24
CA GLU A 112 18.79 -8.90 4.16
C GLU A 112 19.03 -8.03 2.92
N CYS A 113 18.08 -7.14 2.57
CA CYS A 113 18.29 -6.21 1.47
C CYS A 113 19.46 -5.24 1.74
N ASP A 114 19.58 -4.72 2.96
CA ASP A 114 20.68 -3.85 3.36
C ASP A 114 22.03 -4.58 3.31
N LYS A 115 22.08 -5.80 3.83
CA LYS A 115 23.25 -6.67 3.79
C LYS A 115 23.70 -6.99 2.35
N MET A 116 22.77 -7.17 1.44
CA MET A 116 23.06 -7.41 0.02
C MET A 116 23.37 -6.12 -0.77
N GLY A 117 23.25 -4.94 -0.15
CA GLY A 117 23.47 -3.65 -0.79
C GLY A 117 22.40 -3.31 -1.84
N ILE A 118 21.19 -3.80 -1.67
CA ILE A 118 20.06 -3.58 -2.57
C ILE A 118 18.96 -2.76 -1.90
N ARG A 119 18.16 -2.07 -2.70
CA ARG A 119 17.03 -1.28 -2.20
C ARG A 119 15.76 -2.11 -2.19
N LEU A 120 15.00 -2.00 -1.11
CA LEU A 120 13.65 -2.53 -0.95
C LEU A 120 12.65 -1.39 -1.04
N PHE A 121 11.78 -1.43 -2.05
CA PHE A 121 10.70 -0.49 -2.29
C PHE A 121 9.36 -1.15 -1.99
N VAL A 122 8.50 -0.46 -1.26
CA VAL A 122 7.16 -0.97 -0.93
C VAL A 122 6.10 -0.21 -1.72
N VAL A 123 5.18 -0.93 -2.37
CA VAL A 123 4.14 -0.30 -3.19
C VAL A 123 3.10 0.37 -2.30
N LYS A 124 3.07 1.69 -2.32
CA LYS A 124 2.06 2.54 -1.67
C LYS A 124 1.61 3.65 -2.62
N GLN A 125 1.09 3.21 -3.75
CA GLN A 125 0.77 4.08 -4.89
C GLN A 125 -0.22 5.19 -4.55
N ASN A 126 -1.06 5.04 -3.52
CA ASN A 126 -2.03 6.07 -3.13
C ASN A 126 -1.38 7.35 -2.60
N ARG A 127 -0.13 7.28 -2.09
CA ARG A 127 0.62 8.49 -1.74
C ARG A 127 0.90 9.41 -2.94
N TYR A 128 0.79 8.88 -4.16
CA TYR A 128 0.97 9.62 -5.41
C TYR A 128 -0.35 10.08 -6.04
N ASN A 129 -1.50 9.88 -5.40
CA ASN A 129 -2.75 10.48 -5.85
C ASN A 129 -2.66 12.01 -5.70
N LEU A 130 -3.02 12.74 -6.75
CA LEU A 130 -2.84 14.19 -6.78
C LEU A 130 -3.49 14.92 -5.60
N PRO A 131 -4.76 14.63 -5.21
CA PRO A 131 -5.35 15.29 -4.04
C PRO A 131 -4.66 14.93 -2.73
N ILE A 132 -4.06 13.74 -2.63
CA ILE A 132 -3.27 13.32 -1.46
C ILE A 132 -1.94 14.07 -1.38
N ILE A 133 -1.26 14.24 -2.52
CA ILE A 133 -0.04 15.08 -2.60
C ILE A 133 -0.39 16.50 -2.17
N LYS A 134 -1.48 17.07 -2.70
CA LYS A 134 -1.92 18.42 -2.38
C LYS A 134 -2.24 18.61 -0.89
N LEU A 135 -2.92 17.63 -0.27
CA LEU A 135 -3.13 17.63 1.18
C LEU A 135 -1.79 17.61 1.94
N LYS A 136 -0.83 16.78 1.49
CA LYS A 136 0.49 16.71 2.15
C LYS A 136 1.28 18.00 2.03
N GLU A 137 1.21 18.69 0.90
CA GLU A 137 1.78 20.03 0.70
C GLU A 137 1.20 21.03 1.70
N ALA A 138 -0.12 21.12 1.83
CA ALA A 138 -0.79 22.02 2.77
C ALA A 138 -0.40 21.73 4.25
N ILE A 139 -0.19 20.46 4.61
CA ILE A 139 0.30 20.07 5.93
C ILE A 139 1.74 20.55 6.14
N ASN A 140 2.61 20.33 5.14
CA ASN A 140 4.03 20.75 5.20
C ASN A 140 4.16 22.28 5.27
N GLU A 141 3.29 23.02 4.59
CA GLU A 141 3.17 24.48 4.62
C GLU A 141 2.47 25.00 5.88
N LYS A 142 2.04 24.10 6.78
CA LYS A 142 1.34 24.40 8.04
C LYS A 142 0.01 25.14 7.86
N ARG A 143 -0.62 25.02 6.70
CA ARG A 143 -1.89 25.69 6.37
C ARG A 143 -3.07 25.20 7.24
N LEU A 144 -3.03 23.94 7.71
CA LEU A 144 -4.03 23.43 8.64
C LEU A 144 -3.81 23.89 10.09
N GLY A 145 -2.67 24.50 10.40
CA GLY A 145 -2.28 24.83 11.78
C GLY A 145 -2.01 23.60 12.63
N LYS A 146 -2.48 23.56 13.87
CA LYS A 146 -2.39 22.40 14.76
C LYS A 146 -3.45 21.38 14.38
N ILE A 147 -3.04 20.27 13.80
CA ILE A 147 -3.94 19.15 13.49
C ILE A 147 -4.39 18.48 14.80
N PHE A 148 -5.69 18.29 14.97
CA PHE A 148 -6.28 17.67 16.16
C PHE A 148 -7.09 16.40 15.86
N LEU A 149 -7.57 16.20 14.61
CA LEU A 149 -8.32 15.00 14.22
C LEU A 149 -8.04 14.61 12.77
N GLY A 150 -7.82 13.31 12.54
CA GLY A 150 -7.80 12.71 11.21
C GLY A 150 -8.68 11.48 11.16
N THR A 151 -9.41 11.30 10.07
CA THR A 151 -10.30 10.14 9.87
C THR A 151 -10.09 9.53 8.52
N VAL A 152 -9.99 8.20 8.46
CA VAL A 152 -10.03 7.44 7.20
C VAL A 152 -11.22 6.50 7.19
N ARG A 153 -11.87 6.38 6.02
CA ARG A 153 -12.99 5.50 5.81
C ARG A 153 -12.77 4.62 4.59
N VAL A 154 -13.02 3.33 4.76
CA VAL A 154 -13.06 2.34 3.69
C VAL A 154 -14.41 1.64 3.76
N ARG A 155 -15.32 2.00 2.89
CA ARG A 155 -16.68 1.44 2.80
C ARG A 155 -16.85 0.77 1.45
N TRP A 156 -16.26 -0.41 1.32
CA TRP A 156 -16.23 -1.15 0.07
C TRP A 156 -17.14 -2.37 0.10
N CYS A 157 -17.53 -2.81 -1.08
CA CYS A 157 -18.36 -4.00 -1.30
C CYS A 157 -17.46 -5.14 -1.79
N ARG A 158 -17.27 -6.14 -0.94
CA ARG A 158 -16.70 -7.43 -1.36
C ARG A 158 -17.71 -8.52 -1.03
N LYS A 159 -18.29 -9.10 -2.06
CA LYS A 159 -19.19 -10.24 -1.92
C LYS A 159 -18.38 -11.50 -1.67
N GLN A 160 -19.06 -12.61 -1.29
CA GLN A 160 -18.39 -13.88 -1.01
C GLN A 160 -17.58 -14.36 -2.21
N GLU A 161 -18.09 -14.16 -3.44
CA GLU A 161 -17.39 -14.56 -4.66
C GLU A 161 -16.01 -13.89 -4.84
N TYR A 162 -15.78 -12.74 -4.20
CA TYR A 162 -14.46 -12.12 -4.20
C TYR A 162 -13.45 -12.92 -3.37
N TYR A 163 -13.88 -13.46 -2.25
CA TYR A 163 -13.03 -14.26 -1.35
C TYR A 163 -12.84 -15.68 -1.92
N ASP A 164 -13.86 -16.26 -2.52
CA ASP A 164 -13.82 -17.61 -3.08
C ASP A 164 -12.95 -17.75 -4.33
N GLN A 165 -12.53 -16.62 -4.95
CA GLN A 165 -11.66 -16.64 -6.14
C GLN A 165 -10.27 -17.21 -5.89
N ASP A 166 -9.75 -17.01 -4.69
CA ASP A 166 -8.42 -17.45 -4.30
C ASP A 166 -8.45 -17.94 -2.85
N SER A 167 -8.01 -19.16 -2.59
CA SER A 167 -8.08 -19.83 -1.27
C SER A 167 -7.31 -19.11 -0.14
N TRP A 168 -6.41 -18.22 -0.48
CA TRP A 168 -5.63 -17.45 0.49
C TRP A 168 -6.36 -16.22 1.03
N ARG A 169 -7.41 -15.74 0.33
CA ARG A 169 -8.12 -14.50 0.72
C ARG A 169 -8.88 -14.66 2.02
N GLY A 170 -8.77 -13.65 2.88
CA GLY A 170 -9.43 -13.62 4.18
C GLY A 170 -8.89 -14.64 5.19
N THR A 171 -7.78 -15.33 4.89
CA THR A 171 -7.10 -16.22 5.84
C THR A 171 -6.10 -15.46 6.69
N TRP A 172 -5.91 -15.87 7.94
CA TRP A 172 -4.93 -15.24 8.82
C TRP A 172 -3.49 -15.46 8.34
N SER A 173 -3.20 -16.65 7.81
CA SER A 173 -1.85 -17.01 7.38
C SER A 173 -1.36 -16.29 6.12
N MET A 174 -2.26 -15.88 5.21
CA MET A 174 -1.86 -15.42 3.89
C MET A 174 -2.37 -14.04 3.49
N ASP A 175 -3.36 -13.46 4.21
CA ASP A 175 -4.01 -12.20 3.81
C ASP A 175 -4.33 -11.26 4.99
N GLY A 176 -4.99 -11.79 6.02
CA GLY A 176 -5.71 -11.00 7.02
C GLY A 176 -7.07 -10.53 6.51
N GLY A 177 -7.65 -9.53 7.17
CA GLY A 177 -8.98 -9.00 6.85
C GLY A 177 -8.94 -7.62 6.18
N VAL A 178 -10.01 -6.85 6.41
CA VAL A 178 -10.18 -5.52 5.82
C VAL A 178 -9.05 -4.56 6.22
N LEU A 179 -8.53 -4.65 7.44
CA LEU A 179 -7.46 -3.78 7.93
C LEU A 179 -6.16 -3.97 7.15
N THR A 180 -5.77 -5.22 6.90
CA THR A 180 -4.51 -5.56 6.21
C THR A 180 -4.63 -5.41 4.70
N ASN A 181 -5.74 -5.87 4.12
CA ASN A 181 -5.88 -5.91 2.67
C ASN A 181 -6.41 -4.56 2.12
N GLN A 182 -7.64 -4.16 2.44
CA GLN A 182 -8.29 -3.00 1.82
C GLN A 182 -7.90 -1.68 2.49
N ALA A 183 -7.86 -1.64 3.81
CA ALA A 183 -7.63 -0.40 4.56
C ALA A 183 -6.15 -0.05 4.75
N SER A 184 -5.20 -0.94 4.43
CA SER A 184 -3.77 -0.69 4.64
C SER A 184 -3.26 0.59 3.98
N HIS A 185 -3.76 0.94 2.79
CA HIS A 185 -3.43 2.21 2.14
C HIS A 185 -3.98 3.42 2.90
N HIS A 186 -5.22 3.32 3.42
CA HIS A 186 -5.88 4.40 4.15
C HIS A 186 -5.22 4.62 5.50
N ILE A 187 -4.88 3.54 6.22
CA ILE A 187 -4.08 3.60 7.44
C ILE A 187 -2.74 4.27 7.15
N ASP A 188 -2.04 3.85 6.11
CA ASP A 188 -0.78 4.47 5.71
C ASP A 188 -0.90 5.97 5.42
N MET A 189 -1.97 6.41 4.73
CA MET A 189 -2.22 7.84 4.50
C MET A 189 -2.41 8.58 5.82
N LEU A 190 -3.22 8.04 6.75
CA LEU A 190 -3.45 8.67 8.04
C LEU A 190 -2.14 8.87 8.82
N LEU A 191 -1.29 7.83 8.84
CA LEU A 191 0.03 7.90 9.48
C LEU A 191 0.95 8.90 8.79
N TRP A 192 0.94 8.95 7.46
CA TRP A 192 1.76 9.88 6.71
C TRP A 192 1.36 11.35 6.93
N MET A 193 0.06 11.61 7.16
CA MET A 193 -0.45 12.96 7.41
C MET A 193 -0.24 13.40 8.87
N LEU A 194 -0.53 12.53 9.85
CA LEU A 194 -0.56 12.89 11.27
C LEU A 194 0.73 12.53 12.04
N GLY A 195 1.60 11.69 11.46
CA GLY A 195 2.89 11.36 12.03
C GLY A 195 2.90 10.11 12.92
N GLU A 196 3.71 10.12 13.98
CA GLU A 196 3.96 8.95 14.81
C GLU A 196 2.79 8.65 15.77
N VAL A 197 2.42 7.36 15.82
CA VAL A 197 1.38 6.85 16.70
C VAL A 197 1.93 6.65 18.12
N GLU A 198 1.16 7.07 19.13
CA GLU A 198 1.39 6.77 20.53
C GLU A 198 0.69 5.46 20.92
N SER A 199 -0.61 5.34 20.60
CA SER A 199 -1.39 4.16 20.98
C SER A 199 -2.59 3.92 20.04
N VAL A 200 -3.08 2.68 20.05
CA VAL A 200 -4.26 2.25 19.30
C VAL A 200 -5.23 1.46 20.17
N PHE A 201 -6.52 1.54 19.82
CA PHE A 201 -7.59 0.70 20.36
C PHE A 201 -8.55 0.32 19.22
N GLY A 202 -8.72 -0.98 18.98
CA GLY A 202 -9.50 -1.51 17.87
C GLY A 202 -10.59 -2.49 18.30
N MET A 203 -11.68 -2.49 17.52
CA MET A 203 -12.74 -3.49 17.56
C MET A 203 -13.01 -3.99 16.14
N ALA A 204 -13.26 -5.28 15.98
CA ALA A 204 -13.52 -5.87 14.66
C ALA A 204 -14.57 -6.99 14.76
N SER A 205 -15.21 -7.27 13.62
CA SER A 205 -16.17 -8.36 13.47
C SER A 205 -16.14 -8.93 12.07
N ARG A 206 -16.71 -10.13 11.94
CA ARG A 206 -17.14 -10.69 10.65
C ARG A 206 -18.64 -10.39 10.52
N ALA A 207 -18.96 -9.36 9.74
CA ALA A 207 -20.35 -8.90 9.62
C ALA A 207 -21.15 -9.73 8.60
N ILE A 208 -20.54 -10.07 7.46
CA ILE A 208 -21.23 -10.73 6.34
C ILE A 208 -20.40 -11.86 5.72
N ALA A 209 -19.09 -11.64 5.52
CA ALA A 209 -18.26 -12.57 4.75
C ALA A 209 -17.92 -13.84 5.56
N ASP A 210 -18.00 -15.00 4.92
CA ASP A 210 -17.50 -16.26 5.47
C ASP A 210 -16.00 -16.39 5.20
N ILE A 211 -15.20 -15.78 6.08
CA ILE A 211 -13.72 -15.75 6.04
C ILE A 211 -13.17 -15.95 7.45
N GLN A 212 -11.87 -16.20 7.58
CA GLN A 212 -11.25 -16.37 8.89
C GLN A 212 -11.06 -15.03 9.63
N ALA A 213 -10.64 -14.00 8.91
CA ALA A 213 -10.35 -12.68 9.45
C ALA A 213 -11.60 -11.78 9.47
N GLU A 214 -11.42 -10.50 9.81
CA GLU A 214 -12.50 -9.53 9.90
C GLU A 214 -12.84 -8.91 8.53
N ASP A 215 -14.12 -8.60 8.31
CA ASP A 215 -14.59 -7.80 7.19
C ASP A 215 -15.01 -6.38 7.60
N THR A 216 -15.04 -6.11 8.91
CA THR A 216 -15.46 -4.82 9.48
C THR A 216 -14.64 -4.50 10.72
N ALA A 217 -14.11 -3.28 10.80
CA ALA A 217 -13.32 -2.81 11.94
C ALA A 217 -13.50 -1.30 12.18
N VAL A 218 -13.40 -0.90 13.46
CA VAL A 218 -13.31 0.49 13.91
C VAL A 218 -12.12 0.62 14.84
N VAL A 219 -11.28 1.62 14.61
CA VAL A 219 -10.05 1.84 15.39
C VAL A 219 -9.92 3.29 15.80
N ASN A 220 -9.58 3.50 17.06
CA ASN A 220 -9.15 4.80 17.61
C ASN A 220 -7.62 4.80 17.70
N ILE A 221 -7.00 5.89 17.27
CA ILE A 221 -5.55 6.10 17.28
C ILE A 221 -5.26 7.39 18.06
N LYS A 222 -4.25 7.36 18.90
CA LYS A 222 -3.66 8.56 19.51
C LYS A 222 -2.28 8.77 18.92
N PHE A 223 -2.02 9.94 18.39
CA PHE A 223 -0.72 10.33 17.84
C PHE A 223 0.15 11.02 18.90
N LYS A 224 1.48 10.92 18.79
CA LYS A 224 2.43 11.60 19.68
C LYS A 224 2.28 13.13 19.65
N SER A 225 1.77 13.69 18.56
CA SER A 225 1.43 15.11 18.44
C SER A 225 0.26 15.55 19.32
N GLY A 226 -0.49 14.59 19.91
CA GLY A 226 -1.74 14.80 20.63
C GLY A 226 -2.97 14.74 19.74
N ALA A 227 -2.84 14.64 18.42
CA ALA A 227 -3.96 14.44 17.52
C ALA A 227 -4.62 13.08 17.74
N LEU A 228 -5.92 13.00 17.44
CA LEU A 228 -6.67 11.75 17.43
C LEU A 228 -6.88 11.26 16.00
N GLY A 229 -6.97 9.95 15.84
CA GLY A 229 -7.24 9.30 14.56
C GLY A 229 -8.40 8.31 14.66
N ILE A 230 -9.17 8.19 13.60
CA ILE A 230 -10.23 7.20 13.45
C ILE A 230 -10.02 6.42 12.16
N VAL A 231 -10.11 5.10 12.25
CA VAL A 231 -10.19 4.22 11.07
C VAL A 231 -11.54 3.52 11.11
N GLU A 232 -12.33 3.73 10.08
CA GLU A 232 -13.55 2.96 9.79
C GLU A 232 -13.32 2.15 8.53
N ALA A 233 -13.38 0.83 8.64
CA ALA A 233 -13.08 -0.05 7.52
C ALA A 233 -14.08 -1.20 7.44
N THR A 234 -14.73 -1.34 6.28
CA THR A 234 -15.62 -2.48 6.02
C THR A 234 -15.60 -2.87 4.55
N THR A 235 -15.69 -4.17 4.28
CA THR A 235 -15.99 -4.73 2.97
C THR A 235 -17.44 -5.21 2.86
N ALA A 236 -18.21 -5.00 3.92
CA ALA A 236 -19.61 -5.40 4.03
C ALA A 236 -20.63 -4.38 3.45
N THR A 237 -20.17 -3.29 2.85
CA THR A 237 -21.04 -2.31 2.18
C THR A 237 -21.81 -2.96 1.04
N ARG A 238 -23.09 -2.66 0.91
CA ARG A 238 -23.99 -3.16 -0.14
C ARG A 238 -24.81 -2.02 -0.74
N PRO A 239 -25.16 -2.04 -2.03
CA PRO A 239 -24.87 -3.12 -3.01
C PRO A 239 -23.51 -2.97 -3.71
N CYS A 240 -22.79 -1.84 -3.55
CA CYS A 240 -21.54 -1.48 -4.23
C CYS A 240 -20.60 -0.71 -3.32
N ASP A 241 -19.38 -0.42 -3.81
CA ASP A 241 -18.43 0.44 -3.14
C ASP A 241 -19.03 1.83 -2.93
N LEU A 242 -18.92 2.35 -1.70
CA LEU A 242 -19.44 3.66 -1.34
C LEU A 242 -18.33 4.71 -1.27
N GLU A 243 -17.25 4.43 -0.53
CA GLU A 243 -16.29 5.45 -0.14
C GLU A 243 -14.92 4.87 0.16
N GLY A 244 -13.88 5.62 -0.26
CA GLY A 244 -12.52 5.52 0.27
C GLY A 244 -12.00 6.93 0.49
N SER A 245 -11.92 7.40 1.75
CA SER A 245 -11.67 8.81 2.06
C SER A 245 -10.68 9.02 3.20
N ILE A 246 -10.13 10.24 3.25
CA ILE A 246 -9.40 10.80 4.39
C ILE A 246 -9.87 12.22 4.65
N SER A 247 -10.12 12.57 5.90
CA SER A 247 -10.31 13.94 6.36
C SER A 247 -9.27 14.31 7.41
N VAL A 248 -8.76 15.54 7.35
CA VAL A 248 -7.79 16.09 8.29
C VAL A 248 -8.30 17.47 8.75
N LEU A 249 -8.46 17.62 10.07
CA LEU A 249 -8.97 18.82 10.70
C LEU A 249 -7.87 19.44 11.57
N GLY A 250 -7.60 20.70 11.33
CA GLY A 250 -6.71 21.53 12.10
C GLY A 250 -7.38 22.82 12.55
N ASP A 251 -6.73 23.56 13.44
CA ASP A 251 -7.26 24.79 14.00
C ASP A 251 -7.31 25.96 12.99
N LYS A 252 -6.64 25.83 11.82
CA LYS A 252 -6.62 26.82 10.74
C LYS A 252 -7.13 26.31 9.40
N GLY A 253 -7.53 25.04 9.32
CA GLY A 253 -8.01 24.50 8.06
C GLY A 253 -8.60 23.11 8.16
N THR A 254 -9.42 22.80 7.16
CA THR A 254 -10.09 21.49 7.01
C THR A 254 -9.96 21.02 5.58
N VAL A 255 -9.47 19.80 5.42
CA VAL A 255 -9.34 19.15 4.11
C VAL A 255 -9.98 17.77 4.14
N GLU A 256 -10.77 17.46 3.12
CA GLU A 256 -11.31 16.11 2.90
C GLU A 256 -11.02 15.67 1.46
N VAL A 257 -10.40 14.50 1.34
CA VAL A 257 -10.22 13.78 0.07
C VAL A 257 -11.09 12.54 0.11
N GLY A 258 -11.97 12.38 -0.86
CA GLY A 258 -12.95 11.31 -0.98
C GLY A 258 -12.89 10.60 -2.34
N GLY A 259 -14.05 10.14 -2.80
CA GLY A 259 -14.18 9.23 -3.93
C GLY A 259 -14.08 7.77 -3.47
N PHE A 260 -13.96 6.83 -4.40
CA PHE A 260 -13.82 5.42 -4.01
C PHE A 260 -12.35 5.01 -3.81
N ALA A 261 -11.39 5.83 -4.24
CA ALA A 261 -9.95 5.55 -4.19
C ALA A 261 -9.11 6.77 -3.72
N MET A 262 -9.66 7.66 -2.88
CA MET A 262 -9.01 8.90 -2.43
C MET A 262 -8.48 9.76 -3.59
N ASN A 263 -9.30 9.98 -4.58
CA ASN A 263 -8.95 10.62 -5.84
C ASN A 263 -9.72 11.92 -6.10
N LYS A 264 -10.58 12.34 -5.19
CA LYS A 264 -11.39 13.55 -5.31
C LYS A 264 -11.21 14.47 -4.11
N MET A 265 -10.77 15.70 -4.37
CA MET A 265 -10.81 16.75 -3.36
C MET A 265 -12.27 17.12 -3.09
N LYS A 266 -12.75 16.95 -1.86
CA LYS A 266 -14.13 17.23 -1.44
C LYS A 266 -14.24 18.55 -0.69
N ILE A 267 -13.31 18.78 0.24
CA ILE A 267 -13.25 19.98 1.07
C ILE A 267 -11.81 20.47 1.07
N TRP A 268 -11.66 21.78 0.78
CA TRP A 268 -10.40 22.48 0.80
C TRP A 268 -10.67 23.88 1.36
N LYS A 269 -10.55 24.03 2.70
CA LYS A 269 -10.92 25.29 3.42
C LYS A 269 -9.87 25.65 4.45
N PHE A 270 -9.47 26.91 4.46
CA PHE A 270 -8.50 27.46 5.40
C PHE A 270 -8.98 28.81 5.91
N GLU A 271 -8.50 29.24 7.11
CA GLU A 271 -8.73 30.60 7.61
C GLU A 271 -8.14 31.65 6.67
N GLU A 272 -6.92 31.39 6.15
CA GLU A 272 -6.27 32.19 5.14
C GLU A 272 -6.46 31.54 3.78
N GLU A 273 -7.27 32.16 2.92
CA GLU A 273 -7.54 31.68 1.56
C GLU A 273 -6.58 32.33 0.56
N TYR A 274 -6.05 31.53 -0.36
CA TYR A 274 -5.26 31.96 -1.50
C TYR A 274 -6.08 31.90 -2.79
N ASP A 275 -5.77 32.73 -3.77
CA ASP A 275 -6.49 32.68 -5.05
C ASP A 275 -6.42 31.30 -5.71
N SER A 276 -5.32 30.58 -5.53
CA SER A 276 -5.15 29.21 -6.01
C SER A 276 -6.08 28.18 -5.36
N ASP A 277 -6.70 28.50 -4.21
CA ASP A 277 -7.60 27.55 -3.52
C ASP A 277 -8.95 27.43 -4.23
N LYS A 278 -9.36 28.46 -4.96
CA LYS A 278 -10.68 28.54 -5.63
C LYS A 278 -10.92 27.43 -6.64
N SER A 279 -9.86 26.92 -7.28
CA SER A 279 -9.96 25.87 -8.30
C SER A 279 -9.69 24.45 -7.78
N VAL A 280 -9.06 24.29 -6.60
CA VAL A 280 -8.52 23.01 -6.10
C VAL A 280 -9.57 21.89 -6.09
N VAL A 281 -10.80 22.17 -5.64
CA VAL A 281 -11.87 21.15 -5.60
C VAL A 281 -12.24 20.65 -6.99
N ASN A 282 -12.19 21.53 -8.00
CA ASN A 282 -12.50 21.19 -9.39
C ASN A 282 -11.31 20.50 -10.07
N ASP A 283 -10.10 21.00 -9.87
CA ASP A 283 -8.88 20.52 -10.52
C ASP A 283 -8.49 19.11 -10.07
N PHE A 284 -8.79 18.77 -8.81
CA PHE A 284 -8.46 17.46 -8.20
C PHE A 284 -9.70 16.59 -8.02
N ASN A 285 -10.48 16.37 -9.08
CA ASN A 285 -11.77 15.67 -9.03
C ASN A 285 -11.91 14.61 -10.15
N GLU A 286 -10.86 13.81 -10.40
CA GLU A 286 -10.89 12.77 -11.42
C GLU A 286 -11.09 11.39 -10.80
N ASN A 287 -12.02 10.60 -11.35
CA ASN A 287 -12.19 9.19 -10.99
C ASN A 287 -11.25 8.31 -11.82
N PRO A 288 -10.40 7.51 -11.21
CA PRO A 288 -9.69 6.48 -11.93
C PRO A 288 -10.65 5.36 -12.38
N PRO A 289 -10.26 4.57 -13.40
CA PRO A 289 -11.12 3.51 -13.93
C PRO A 289 -11.34 2.35 -12.94
N ASN A 290 -10.51 2.27 -11.89
CA ASN A 290 -10.60 1.24 -10.85
C ASN A 290 -9.91 1.68 -9.55
N VAL A 291 -10.01 0.86 -8.50
CA VAL A 291 -9.45 1.13 -7.16
C VAL A 291 -7.93 1.26 -7.10
N TYR A 292 -7.20 0.85 -8.13
CA TYR A 292 -5.74 1.01 -8.18
C TYR A 292 -5.28 2.44 -8.45
N GLY A 293 -6.16 3.32 -8.92
CA GLY A 293 -5.84 4.72 -9.17
C GLY A 293 -4.81 4.95 -10.28
N PHE A 294 -4.16 6.13 -10.24
CA PHE A 294 -3.13 6.54 -11.20
C PHE A 294 -1.71 6.50 -10.61
N GLY A 295 -1.57 6.24 -9.31
CA GLY A 295 -0.32 6.41 -8.56
C GLY A 295 0.82 5.45 -8.95
N HIS A 296 0.54 4.29 -9.58
CA HIS A 296 1.58 3.32 -9.93
C HIS A 296 2.61 3.88 -10.92
N LYS A 297 2.20 4.71 -11.87
CA LYS A 297 3.14 5.33 -12.80
C LYS A 297 4.14 6.22 -12.07
N LYS A 298 3.66 7.10 -11.21
CA LYS A 298 4.50 7.98 -10.39
C LYS A 298 5.38 7.20 -9.41
N PHE A 299 4.87 6.10 -8.85
CA PHE A 299 5.66 5.19 -8.02
C PHE A 299 6.87 4.65 -8.80
N TYR A 300 6.67 4.10 -10.01
CA TYR A 300 7.77 3.58 -10.82
C TYR A 300 8.75 4.65 -11.30
N GLU A 301 8.25 5.84 -11.68
CA GLU A 301 9.10 7.00 -12.00
C GLU A 301 10.00 7.34 -10.81
N ASN A 302 9.45 7.34 -9.60
CA ASN A 302 10.20 7.65 -8.38
C ASN A 302 11.24 6.56 -8.06
N VAL A 303 10.91 5.26 -8.25
CA VAL A 303 11.87 4.15 -8.15
C VAL A 303 13.05 4.38 -9.11
N PHE A 304 12.77 4.70 -10.37
CA PHE A 304 13.81 4.95 -11.36
C PHE A 304 14.74 6.09 -10.96
N TYR A 305 14.19 7.25 -10.61
CA TYR A 305 14.99 8.42 -10.21
C TYR A 305 15.80 8.16 -8.93
N SER A 306 15.20 7.47 -7.96
CA SER A 306 15.89 7.11 -6.72
C SER A 306 17.11 6.21 -6.98
N ILE A 307 17.00 5.22 -7.87
CA ILE A 307 18.13 4.34 -8.22
C ILE A 307 19.18 5.11 -9.02
N LYS A 308 18.77 5.93 -9.99
CA LYS A 308 19.69 6.66 -10.88
C LYS A 308 20.49 7.73 -10.17
N ASN A 309 19.85 8.48 -9.28
CA ASN A 309 20.47 9.60 -8.58
C ASN A 309 21.07 9.18 -7.23
N ASN A 310 20.86 7.94 -6.82
CA ASN A 310 21.17 7.45 -5.49
C ASN A 310 20.50 8.29 -4.37
N ASP A 311 19.30 8.81 -4.64
CA ASP A 311 18.52 9.64 -3.72
C ASP A 311 17.69 8.80 -2.75
N SER A 312 17.23 9.43 -1.67
CA SER A 312 16.22 8.85 -0.78
C SER A 312 14.92 8.58 -1.55
N PHE A 313 14.24 7.50 -1.20
CA PHE A 313 12.94 7.13 -1.76
C PHE A 313 11.83 7.40 -0.74
N LEU A 314 10.68 7.89 -1.22
CA LEU A 314 9.55 8.25 -0.36
C LEU A 314 8.99 7.03 0.43
N ILE A 315 9.09 5.83 -0.14
CA ILE A 315 8.45 4.62 0.40
C ILE A 315 9.41 3.44 0.34
N ASP A 316 10.45 3.49 1.16
CA ASP A 316 11.40 2.40 1.39
C ASP A 316 10.84 1.32 2.35
N GLY A 317 11.64 0.30 2.64
CA GLY A 317 11.30 -0.77 3.57
C GLY A 317 10.89 -0.26 4.95
N LEU A 318 11.61 0.74 5.50
CA LEU A 318 11.30 1.33 6.81
C LEU A 318 9.95 2.04 6.81
N SER A 319 9.62 2.76 5.74
CA SER A 319 8.31 3.39 5.57
C SER A 319 7.20 2.35 5.45
N GLY A 320 7.45 1.23 4.75
CA GLY A 320 6.54 0.10 4.67
C GLY A 320 6.26 -0.55 6.02
N ARG A 321 7.34 -0.76 6.79
CA ARG A 321 7.30 -1.34 8.13
C ARG A 321 6.45 -0.55 9.12
N LYS A 322 6.53 0.79 9.10
CA LYS A 322 5.77 1.65 10.03
C LYS A 322 4.26 1.41 9.99
N SER A 323 3.68 1.31 8.81
CA SER A 323 2.23 1.02 8.72
C SER A 323 1.91 -0.43 9.09
N LEU A 324 2.79 -1.38 8.81
CA LEU A 324 2.63 -2.77 9.25
C LEU A 324 2.67 -2.89 10.77
N GLU A 325 3.57 -2.16 11.45
CA GLU A 325 3.65 -2.09 12.92
C GLU A 325 2.32 -1.64 13.53
N VAL A 326 1.74 -0.58 13.01
CA VAL A 326 0.46 -0.07 13.49
C VAL A 326 -0.67 -1.07 13.23
N ILE A 327 -0.71 -1.71 12.06
CA ILE A 327 -1.71 -2.74 11.75
C ILE A 327 -1.57 -3.94 12.71
N ASN A 328 -0.36 -4.41 12.99
CA ASN A 328 -0.12 -5.49 13.96
C ASN A 328 -0.55 -5.09 15.37
N ALA A 329 -0.29 -3.84 15.80
CA ALA A 329 -0.74 -3.33 17.09
C ALA A 329 -2.27 -3.22 17.17
N ILE A 330 -2.94 -2.88 16.07
CA ILE A 330 -4.40 -2.87 15.99
C ILE A 330 -4.95 -4.29 16.17
N TYR A 331 -4.38 -5.30 15.51
CA TYR A 331 -4.80 -6.68 15.69
C TYR A 331 -4.55 -7.17 17.12
N GLU A 332 -3.41 -6.83 17.73
CA GLU A 332 -3.17 -7.13 19.14
C GLU A 332 -4.23 -6.48 20.05
N SER A 333 -4.62 -5.25 19.76
CA SER A 333 -5.70 -4.56 20.50
C SER A 333 -7.04 -5.30 20.36
N ILE A 334 -7.38 -5.75 19.16
CA ILE A 334 -8.60 -6.51 18.87
C ILE A 334 -8.60 -7.85 19.62
N GLU A 335 -7.47 -8.59 19.57
CA GLU A 335 -7.35 -9.90 20.24
C GLU A 335 -7.39 -9.80 21.78
N THR A 336 -6.78 -8.75 22.33
CA THR A 336 -6.65 -8.59 23.78
C THR A 336 -7.76 -7.77 24.40
N GLY A 337 -8.53 -7.02 23.61
CA GLY A 337 -9.52 -6.04 24.10
C GLY A 337 -8.89 -4.87 24.86
N LYS A 338 -7.60 -4.57 24.63
CA LYS A 338 -6.85 -3.55 25.36
C LYS A 338 -6.31 -2.47 24.43
N LYS A 339 -6.07 -1.28 25.00
CA LYS A 339 -5.26 -0.24 24.36
C LYS A 339 -3.82 -0.76 24.24
N ILE A 340 -3.22 -0.61 23.06
CA ILE A 340 -1.82 -0.96 22.79
C ILE A 340 -1.02 0.31 22.54
N ASP A 341 0.02 0.49 23.35
CA ASP A 341 0.98 1.59 23.19
C ASP A 341 2.09 1.15 22.18
N LEU A 342 2.40 2.00 21.18
CA LEU A 342 3.43 1.75 20.20
C LEU A 342 4.82 2.03 20.81
N GLY A 343 5.84 1.33 20.30
CA GLY A 343 7.23 1.44 20.77
C GLY A 343 7.80 0.12 21.28
N TYR A 344 7.02 -0.94 21.20
CA TYR A 344 7.46 -2.33 21.36
C TYR A 344 6.85 -3.20 20.24
N SER A 345 7.44 -4.34 19.98
CA SER A 345 6.90 -5.25 18.96
C SER A 345 5.59 -5.89 19.44
N PRO A 346 4.50 -5.82 18.64
CA PRO A 346 3.26 -6.53 18.95
C PRO A 346 3.51 -8.01 19.18
N LYS A 347 2.94 -8.57 20.26
CA LYS A 347 3.24 -9.93 20.72
C LYS A 347 2.11 -10.91 20.46
N VAL A 348 0.88 -10.42 20.35
CA VAL A 348 -0.32 -11.26 20.29
C VAL A 348 -1.17 -10.82 19.10
N ASN A 349 -1.01 -11.49 17.98
CA ASN A 349 -1.95 -11.38 16.86
C ASN A 349 -1.84 -12.64 15.98
N ARG A 350 -2.90 -12.93 15.22
CA ARG A 350 -2.98 -14.10 14.33
C ARG A 350 -2.45 -13.85 12.92
N LEU A 351 -2.11 -12.61 12.59
CA LEU A 351 -1.69 -12.27 11.24
C LEU A 351 -0.38 -12.96 10.85
N GLY A 352 -0.41 -13.71 9.76
CA GLY A 352 0.73 -14.48 9.27
C GLY A 352 0.93 -15.85 9.94
N TYR A 353 -0.06 -16.31 10.74
CA TYR A 353 0.00 -17.63 11.41
C TYR A 353 -1.13 -18.55 11.00
#